data_e0caf51149fbb012bbf8b6765182ad56
#
_entry.id   e0caf51149fbb012bbf8b6765182ad56
#
_cell.length_a   1.000
_cell.length_b   1.000
_cell.length_c   1.000
_cell.angle_alpha   90.00
_cell.angle_beta   90.00
_cell.angle_gamma   90.00
#
_symmetry.space_group_name_H-M   'P 1'
#
loop_
_entity.id
_entity.type
_entity.pdbx_description
1 polymer ?
#
loop_
_entity_poly.entity_id
_entity_poly.type
_entity_poly.pdbx_seq_one_letter_code
_entity_poly.pdbx_strand_id
1 'polypeptide(L)'
;MTETTHEVIAELRGQVGCITLNRPRALNALSLGMVRELMAVLLDWQKNDQVLAVAIRGSNKEGAFGAFCAGGDIRFLHQAGTVGNPQIEDFFTEEYALNHLIHNFGKPYIAFMDGIVMGGGMGISQGASLRVVTERTKMAMPETIIGLFPDVGGGYFLSRCPGRVGEWLALSGETIGAADAIAFKLADGFLPADQQAGLWDALGAQSFASGAAVQQWVESKMIASGACQVSARGQIDQYFSLPDVPTIVAALEGAGDDWARATAALLRKRSPLMLHVVLEQIRRARTMDLADDLRMERDMVRHCFYLRPGQSETLEGIDRKRV
;
A
#
# COMPACT_ATOMS: atom_id res chain seq x y z
N MET A 1 12.56 -6.57 33.50
CA MET A 1 12.28 -7.44 32.34
C MET A 1 11.42 -6.59 31.41
N THR A 2 11.98 -6.08 30.32
CA THR A 2 11.20 -5.39 29.29
C THR A 2 10.35 -6.44 28.59
N GLU A 3 9.02 -6.38 28.72
CA GLU A 3 8.10 -7.17 27.90
C GLU A 3 8.48 -6.93 26.43
N THR A 4 8.87 -7.97 25.75
CA THR A 4 9.08 -7.94 24.29
C THR A 4 7.68 -7.78 23.67
N THR A 5 7.29 -6.56 23.39
CA THR A 5 6.05 -6.30 22.64
C THR A 5 6.24 -6.82 21.23
N HIS A 6 5.51 -7.87 20.86
CA HIS A 6 5.48 -8.38 19.49
C HIS A 6 4.96 -7.30 18.55
N GLU A 7 5.69 -6.99 17.47
CA GLU A 7 5.29 -6.01 16.46
C GLU A 7 4.19 -6.57 15.53
N VAL A 8 4.06 -7.89 15.44
CA VAL A 8 2.97 -8.62 14.79
C VAL A 8 2.30 -9.51 15.83
N ILE A 9 1.01 -9.35 16.02
CA ILE A 9 0.19 -10.24 16.87
C ILE A 9 -0.61 -11.12 15.93
N ALA A 10 -0.39 -12.43 16.00
CA ALA A 10 -1.08 -13.43 15.17
C ALA A 10 -1.80 -14.43 16.06
N GLU A 11 -3.10 -14.54 15.89
CA GLU A 11 -3.98 -15.39 16.70
C GLU A 11 -4.92 -16.17 15.80
N LEU A 12 -5.13 -17.47 16.10
CA LEU A 12 -6.23 -18.21 15.49
C LEU A 12 -7.48 -18.01 16.36
N ARG A 13 -8.48 -17.34 15.81
CA ARG A 13 -9.77 -17.07 16.45
C ARG A 13 -10.86 -17.85 15.70
N GLY A 14 -11.34 -18.92 16.31
CA GLY A 14 -12.21 -19.87 15.62
C GLY A 14 -11.53 -20.48 14.40
N GLN A 15 -12.01 -20.18 13.22
CA GLN A 15 -11.48 -20.65 11.93
C GLN A 15 -10.78 -19.55 11.10
N VAL A 16 -10.56 -18.37 11.72
CA VAL A 16 -9.94 -17.21 11.05
C VAL A 16 -8.61 -16.88 11.71
N GLY A 17 -7.55 -16.85 10.91
CA GLY A 17 -6.27 -16.32 11.32
C GLY A 17 -6.34 -14.78 11.40
N CYS A 18 -6.20 -14.24 12.61
CA CYS A 18 -6.32 -12.81 12.89
C CYS A 18 -4.93 -12.20 13.11
N ILE A 19 -4.54 -11.25 12.28
CA ILE A 19 -3.26 -10.52 12.36
C ILE A 19 -3.53 -9.08 12.79
N THR A 20 -2.79 -8.61 13.79
CA THR A 20 -2.75 -7.19 14.16
C THR A 20 -1.33 -6.67 14.06
N LEU A 21 -1.10 -5.68 13.20
CA LEU A 21 0.14 -4.92 13.15
C LEU A 21 0.20 -4.06 14.42
N ASN A 22 1.24 -4.25 15.23
CA ASN A 22 1.31 -3.72 16.60
C ASN A 22 2.57 -2.88 16.83
N ARG A 23 2.80 -1.92 15.95
CA ARG A 23 3.86 -0.91 16.06
C ARG A 23 3.28 0.51 15.99
N PRO A 24 2.31 0.86 16.88
CA PRO A 24 1.52 2.08 16.75
C PRO A 24 2.33 3.38 16.85
N ARG A 25 3.48 3.36 17.54
CA ARG A 25 4.38 4.53 17.65
C ARG A 25 5.03 4.91 16.31
N ALA A 26 5.12 3.95 15.39
CA ALA A 26 5.62 4.14 14.03
C ALA A 26 4.50 4.01 12.97
N LEU A 27 3.23 4.16 13.36
CA LEU A 27 2.06 3.98 12.49
C LEU A 27 2.12 2.64 11.73
N ASN A 28 2.58 1.59 12.41
CA ASN A 28 2.77 0.24 11.88
C ASN A 28 3.67 0.15 10.63
N ALA A 29 4.62 1.07 10.49
CA ALA A 29 5.62 0.97 9.44
C ALA A 29 6.37 -0.36 9.54
N LEU A 30 6.51 -1.06 8.41
CA LEU A 30 7.04 -2.41 8.32
C LEU A 30 8.55 -2.42 8.61
N SER A 31 8.95 -3.16 9.63
CA SER A 31 10.34 -3.55 9.86
C SER A 31 10.65 -4.88 9.14
N LEU A 32 11.92 -5.17 8.92
CA LEU A 32 12.33 -6.48 8.39
C LEU A 32 11.85 -7.64 9.29
N GLY A 33 11.84 -7.42 10.63
CA GLY A 33 11.27 -8.37 11.58
C GLY A 33 9.78 -8.64 11.32
N MET A 34 8.97 -7.59 11.16
CA MET A 34 7.54 -7.73 10.85
C MET A 34 7.31 -8.46 9.52
N VAL A 35 8.09 -8.16 8.48
CA VAL A 35 7.99 -8.84 7.17
C VAL A 35 8.23 -10.35 7.35
N ARG A 36 9.26 -10.74 8.10
CA ARG A 36 9.60 -12.13 8.39
C ARG A 36 8.53 -12.85 9.24
N GLU A 37 8.01 -12.17 10.26
CA GLU A 37 6.91 -12.71 11.09
C GLU A 37 5.63 -12.91 10.26
N LEU A 38 5.23 -11.93 9.44
CA LEU A 38 4.09 -12.06 8.54
C LEU A 38 4.25 -13.22 7.56
N MET A 39 5.44 -13.33 6.94
CA MET A 39 5.77 -14.42 6.02
C MET A 39 5.62 -15.79 6.71
N ALA A 40 6.21 -15.94 7.88
CA ALA A 40 6.17 -17.21 8.64
C ALA A 40 4.74 -17.60 9.02
N VAL A 41 3.96 -16.66 9.54
CA VAL A 41 2.55 -16.88 9.93
C VAL A 41 1.69 -17.26 8.72
N LEU A 42 1.83 -16.54 7.61
CA LEU A 42 1.03 -16.82 6.41
C LEU A 42 1.39 -18.16 5.77
N LEU A 43 2.68 -18.54 5.71
CA LEU A 43 3.09 -19.84 5.21
C LEU A 43 2.59 -21.01 6.08
N ASP A 44 2.53 -20.84 7.40
CA ASP A 44 1.94 -21.82 8.30
C ASP A 44 0.44 -21.92 8.09
N TRP A 45 -0.28 -20.80 8.08
CA TRP A 45 -1.73 -20.77 7.92
C TRP A 45 -2.20 -21.18 6.52
N GLN A 46 -1.37 -21.00 5.51
CA GLN A 46 -1.69 -21.49 4.15
C GLN A 46 -1.87 -23.00 4.12
N LYS A 47 -1.08 -23.74 4.93
CA LYS A 47 -1.09 -25.21 5.00
C LYS A 47 -2.04 -25.75 6.07
N ASN A 48 -2.53 -24.92 6.96
CA ASN A 48 -3.38 -25.35 8.09
C ASN A 48 -4.86 -25.37 7.67
N ASP A 49 -5.44 -26.56 7.54
CA ASP A 49 -6.85 -26.74 7.14
C ASP A 49 -7.86 -26.17 8.15
N GLN A 50 -7.45 -25.90 9.39
CA GLN A 50 -8.30 -25.23 10.37
C GLN A 50 -8.45 -23.72 10.10
N VAL A 51 -7.54 -23.12 9.34
CA VAL A 51 -7.60 -21.72 8.95
C VAL A 51 -8.32 -21.60 7.62
N LEU A 52 -9.54 -21.11 7.63
CA LEU A 52 -10.35 -20.92 6.42
C LEU A 52 -10.07 -19.59 5.72
N ALA A 53 -9.71 -18.56 6.46
CA ALA A 53 -9.40 -17.23 5.96
C ALA A 53 -8.42 -16.52 6.88
N VAL A 54 -7.79 -15.45 6.41
CA VAL A 54 -6.95 -14.55 7.20
C VAL A 54 -7.57 -13.16 7.19
N ALA A 55 -7.57 -12.50 8.35
CA ALA A 55 -7.94 -11.11 8.50
C ALA A 55 -6.77 -10.32 9.07
N ILE A 56 -6.46 -9.14 8.50
CA ILE A 56 -5.40 -8.27 8.98
C ILE A 56 -5.92 -6.86 9.27
N ARG A 57 -5.45 -6.29 10.37
CA ARG A 57 -5.68 -4.90 10.78
C ARG A 57 -4.43 -4.26 11.34
N GLY A 58 -4.45 -2.94 11.51
CA GLY A 58 -3.43 -2.23 12.29
C GLY A 58 -3.93 -1.83 13.67
N SER A 59 -3.02 -1.37 14.53
CA SER A 59 -3.30 -0.75 15.82
C SER A 59 -2.89 0.73 15.79
N ASN A 60 -3.47 1.53 16.68
CA ASN A 60 -3.02 2.88 16.99
C ASN A 60 -2.62 2.99 18.48
N LYS A 61 -2.30 4.18 18.95
CA LYS A 61 -1.88 4.41 20.34
C LYS A 61 -3.01 4.18 21.36
N GLU A 62 -4.26 4.20 20.91
CA GLU A 62 -5.45 4.07 21.72
C GLU A 62 -6.01 2.64 21.71
N GLY A 63 -5.53 1.78 20.79
CA GLY A 63 -5.98 0.39 20.68
C GLY A 63 -5.92 -0.15 19.26
N ALA A 64 -6.82 -1.09 18.99
CA ALA A 64 -6.96 -1.69 17.66
C ALA A 64 -7.63 -0.72 16.69
N PHE A 65 -7.25 -0.81 15.42
CA PHE A 65 -7.69 0.06 14.33
C PHE A 65 -7.16 1.51 14.41
N GLY A 66 -7.58 2.35 13.47
CA GLY A 66 -7.22 3.77 13.38
C GLY A 66 -5.89 4.09 12.69
N ALA A 67 -5.03 3.10 12.46
CA ALA A 67 -3.86 3.19 11.58
C ALA A 67 -3.56 1.79 11.04
N PHE A 68 -3.63 1.60 9.73
CA PHE A 68 -3.31 0.30 9.14
C PHE A 68 -1.80 0.14 9.03
N CYS A 69 -1.15 0.84 8.09
CA CYS A 69 0.30 0.78 7.91
C CYS A 69 0.77 1.98 7.07
N ALA A 70 1.79 2.68 7.55
CA ALA A 70 2.36 3.86 6.89
C ALA A 70 3.47 3.55 5.87
N GLY A 71 3.72 2.27 5.54
CA GLY A 71 4.75 1.85 4.59
C GLY A 71 5.94 1.16 5.23
N GLY A 72 7.04 1.05 4.51
CA GLY A 72 8.30 0.54 5.04
C GLY A 72 8.94 1.50 6.06
N ASP A 73 9.77 0.98 6.96
CA ASP A 73 10.50 1.81 7.94
C ASP A 73 11.59 2.64 7.25
N ILE A 74 11.22 3.85 6.79
CA ILE A 74 12.12 4.76 6.09
C ILE A 74 13.35 5.17 6.93
N ARG A 75 13.27 5.09 8.27
CA ARG A 75 14.43 5.36 9.13
C ARG A 75 15.47 4.26 9.01
N PHE A 76 15.02 3.01 9.03
CA PHE A 76 15.87 1.86 8.77
C PHE A 76 16.46 1.93 7.36
N LEU A 77 15.64 2.18 6.34
CA LEU A 77 16.10 2.27 4.94
C LEU A 77 17.17 3.35 4.76
N HIS A 78 16.98 4.53 5.36
CA HIS A 78 17.98 5.61 5.31
C HIS A 78 19.28 5.21 6.01
N GLN A 79 19.20 4.71 7.24
CA GLN A 79 20.38 4.31 8.01
C GLN A 79 21.15 3.19 7.31
N ALA A 80 20.46 2.14 6.88
CA ALA A 80 21.05 1.01 6.19
C ALA A 80 21.66 1.42 4.84
N GLY A 81 20.96 2.24 4.06
CA GLY A 81 21.45 2.73 2.76
C GLY A 81 22.69 3.63 2.89
N THR A 82 22.71 4.51 3.90
CA THR A 82 23.85 5.41 4.13
C THR A 82 25.15 4.67 4.45
N VAL A 83 25.07 3.54 5.18
CA VAL A 83 26.24 2.75 5.58
C VAL A 83 26.48 1.52 4.69
N GLY A 84 25.67 1.32 3.66
CA GLY A 84 25.77 0.14 2.79
C GLY A 84 25.46 -1.18 3.49
N ASN A 85 24.50 -1.18 4.44
CA ASN A 85 24.10 -2.40 5.14
C ASN A 85 23.33 -3.35 4.21
N PRO A 86 23.78 -4.61 4.04
CA PRO A 86 23.12 -5.58 3.16
C PRO A 86 21.67 -5.93 3.56
N GLN A 87 21.26 -5.68 4.78
CA GLN A 87 19.89 -5.90 5.23
C GLN A 87 18.84 -5.07 4.47
N ILE A 88 19.27 -4.02 3.76
CA ILE A 88 18.34 -3.28 2.88
C ILE A 88 17.95 -4.14 1.67
N GLU A 89 18.87 -4.96 1.15
CA GLU A 89 18.59 -5.93 0.08
C GLU A 89 17.64 -7.02 0.58
N ASP A 90 17.86 -7.52 1.80
CA ASP A 90 16.98 -8.51 2.44
C ASP A 90 15.57 -7.93 2.60
N PHE A 91 15.47 -6.68 3.07
CA PHE A 91 14.18 -6.02 3.30
C PHE A 91 13.32 -6.01 2.03
N PHE A 92 13.82 -5.46 0.93
CA PHE A 92 13.04 -5.38 -0.31
C PHE A 92 12.78 -6.76 -0.92
N THR A 93 13.74 -7.69 -0.84
CA THR A 93 13.55 -9.05 -1.35
C THR A 93 12.44 -9.78 -0.60
N GLU A 94 12.46 -9.71 0.73
CA GLU A 94 11.51 -10.43 1.58
C GLU A 94 10.14 -9.74 1.58
N GLU A 95 10.09 -8.40 1.53
CA GLU A 95 8.84 -7.65 1.42
C GLU A 95 8.12 -7.96 0.10
N TYR A 96 8.83 -7.95 -1.03
CA TYR A 96 8.22 -8.27 -2.33
C TYR A 96 7.80 -9.75 -2.42
N ALA A 97 8.54 -10.67 -1.80
CA ALA A 97 8.12 -12.04 -1.67
C ALA A 97 6.84 -12.18 -0.82
N LEU A 98 6.69 -11.38 0.25
CA LEU A 98 5.48 -11.33 1.06
C LEU A 98 4.29 -10.79 0.25
N ASN A 99 4.48 -9.70 -0.51
CA ASN A 99 3.41 -9.16 -1.36
C ASN A 99 2.94 -10.20 -2.40
N HIS A 100 3.89 -10.93 -3.01
CA HIS A 100 3.56 -12.01 -3.94
C HIS A 100 2.82 -13.16 -3.24
N LEU A 101 3.24 -13.56 -2.03
CA LEU A 101 2.55 -14.58 -1.24
C LEU A 101 1.11 -14.17 -0.94
N ILE A 102 0.88 -12.94 -0.48
CA ILE A 102 -0.46 -12.43 -0.17
C ILE A 102 -1.37 -12.49 -1.41
N HIS A 103 -0.88 -12.06 -2.55
CA HIS A 103 -1.63 -12.07 -3.80
C HIS A 103 -2.02 -13.49 -4.25
N ASN A 104 -1.18 -14.48 -3.96
CA ASN A 104 -1.36 -15.89 -4.35
C ASN A 104 -1.69 -16.79 -3.15
N PHE A 105 -2.26 -16.25 -2.08
CA PHE A 105 -2.39 -16.96 -0.80
C PHE A 105 -3.25 -18.21 -0.87
N GLY A 106 -4.23 -18.26 -1.77
CA GLY A 106 -5.11 -19.40 -2.01
C GLY A 106 -6.27 -19.56 -1.02
N LYS A 107 -6.27 -18.79 0.08
CA LYS A 107 -7.41 -18.64 1.00
C LYS A 107 -7.78 -17.16 1.04
N PRO A 108 -9.04 -16.78 1.38
CA PRO A 108 -9.38 -15.38 1.53
C PRO A 108 -8.45 -14.67 2.52
N TYR A 109 -7.86 -13.59 2.07
CA TYR A 109 -7.08 -12.66 2.87
C TYR A 109 -7.83 -11.32 2.88
N ILE A 110 -8.28 -10.89 4.04
CA ILE A 110 -9.18 -9.74 4.22
C ILE A 110 -8.42 -8.63 4.92
N ALA A 111 -8.22 -7.49 4.26
CA ALA A 111 -7.51 -6.34 4.81
C ALA A 111 -8.49 -5.26 5.30
N PHE A 112 -8.46 -4.98 6.61
CA PHE A 112 -9.19 -3.88 7.24
C PHE A 112 -8.32 -2.62 7.23
N MET A 113 -8.44 -1.84 6.18
CA MET A 113 -7.61 -0.67 5.87
C MET A 113 -8.15 0.60 6.51
N ASP A 114 -8.13 0.68 7.84
CA ASP A 114 -8.62 1.82 8.60
C ASP A 114 -7.48 2.82 8.90
N GLY A 115 -7.71 4.11 8.68
CA GLY A 115 -6.71 5.15 8.86
C GLY A 115 -5.66 5.19 7.75
N ILE A 116 -4.38 5.27 8.10
CA ILE A 116 -3.27 5.41 7.13
C ILE A 116 -2.96 4.09 6.43
N VAL A 117 -2.90 4.12 5.09
CA VAL A 117 -2.57 3.00 4.20
C VAL A 117 -1.62 3.52 3.11
N MET A 118 -0.32 3.42 3.30
CA MET A 118 0.65 4.03 2.39
C MET A 118 1.82 3.09 2.08
N GLY A 119 2.41 3.18 0.90
CA GLY A 119 3.60 2.44 0.49
C GLY A 119 3.48 0.93 0.78
N GLY A 120 4.39 0.35 1.58
CA GLY A 120 4.32 -1.05 2.01
C GLY A 120 2.98 -1.46 2.65
N GLY A 121 2.21 -0.50 3.23
CA GLY A 121 0.84 -0.75 3.70
C GLY A 121 -0.11 -1.09 2.55
N MET A 122 0.05 -0.46 1.39
CA MET A 122 -0.64 -0.89 0.18
C MET A 122 -0.09 -2.24 -0.30
N GLY A 123 1.22 -2.46 -0.26
CA GLY A 123 1.82 -3.74 -0.63
C GLY A 123 1.20 -4.94 0.07
N ILE A 124 1.02 -4.89 1.39
CA ILE A 124 0.42 -5.98 2.18
C ILE A 124 -1.12 -6.01 2.14
N SER A 125 -1.78 -5.07 1.46
CA SER A 125 -3.24 -5.02 1.35
C SER A 125 -3.76 -5.17 -0.07
N GLN A 126 -3.05 -4.71 -1.10
CA GLN A 126 -3.59 -4.72 -2.47
C GLN A 126 -3.71 -6.12 -3.08
N GLY A 127 -2.95 -7.11 -2.60
CA GLY A 127 -3.13 -8.52 -2.94
C GLY A 127 -4.28 -9.22 -2.22
N ALA A 128 -4.98 -8.54 -1.30
CA ALA A 128 -6.09 -9.11 -0.55
C ALA A 128 -7.27 -9.46 -1.47
N SER A 129 -7.99 -10.53 -1.12
CA SER A 129 -9.25 -10.92 -1.79
C SER A 129 -10.42 -10.01 -1.40
N LEU A 130 -10.30 -9.31 -0.27
CA LEU A 130 -11.28 -8.31 0.18
C LEU A 130 -10.57 -7.16 0.92
N ARG A 131 -10.74 -5.95 0.40
CA ARG A 131 -10.13 -4.72 0.91
C ARG A 131 -11.21 -3.80 1.45
N VAL A 132 -11.27 -3.68 2.80
CA VAL A 132 -12.31 -2.94 3.51
C VAL A 132 -11.75 -1.60 3.97
N VAL A 133 -12.40 -0.50 3.60
CA VAL A 133 -12.03 0.86 3.99
C VAL A 133 -13.06 1.51 4.91
N THR A 134 -12.66 2.59 5.57
CA THR A 134 -13.52 3.39 6.47
C THR A 134 -13.49 4.86 6.09
N GLU A 135 -14.30 5.69 6.73
CA GLU A 135 -14.26 7.15 6.61
C GLU A 135 -12.92 7.76 7.06
N ARG A 136 -12.12 7.02 7.82
CA ARG A 136 -10.78 7.46 8.28
C ARG A 136 -9.67 7.09 7.31
N THR A 137 -9.95 6.26 6.30
CA THR A 137 -8.93 5.77 5.36
C THR A 137 -8.27 6.92 4.60
N LYS A 138 -6.94 6.91 4.63
CA LYS A 138 -6.05 7.80 3.87
C LYS A 138 -5.05 6.95 3.13
N MET A 139 -5.26 6.78 1.84
CA MET A 139 -4.49 5.88 0.99
C MET A 139 -3.62 6.66 0.01
N ALA A 140 -2.36 6.32 -0.11
CA ALA A 140 -1.42 6.95 -1.06
C ALA A 140 -0.19 6.06 -1.36
N MET A 141 0.43 6.32 -2.52
CA MET A 141 1.80 5.89 -2.85
C MET A 141 2.67 7.15 -2.99
N PRO A 142 3.23 7.66 -1.88
CA PRO A 142 3.88 8.97 -1.86
C PRO A 142 5.38 8.95 -2.18
N GLU A 143 5.90 7.87 -2.77
CA GLU A 143 7.32 7.57 -2.93
C GLU A 143 8.07 8.64 -3.72
N THR A 144 7.43 9.27 -4.72
CA THR A 144 8.04 10.36 -5.51
C THR A 144 8.42 11.59 -4.67
N ILE A 145 7.86 11.72 -3.45
CA ILE A 145 8.22 12.79 -2.50
C ILE A 145 9.63 12.57 -1.94
N ILE A 146 10.05 11.32 -1.82
CA ILE A 146 11.35 10.95 -1.25
C ILE A 146 12.33 10.47 -2.33
N GLY A 147 12.05 10.72 -3.60
CA GLY A 147 12.94 10.28 -4.67
C GLY A 147 12.95 8.76 -4.89
N LEU A 148 11.84 8.09 -4.58
CA LEU A 148 11.59 6.68 -4.86
C LEU A 148 10.41 6.58 -5.83
N PHE A 149 10.12 5.40 -6.29
CA PHE A 149 8.95 5.05 -7.12
C PHE A 149 7.95 4.24 -6.29
N PRO A 150 6.65 4.21 -6.65
CA PRO A 150 5.68 3.27 -6.07
C PRO A 150 6.12 1.83 -6.32
N ASP A 151 6.61 1.17 -5.27
CA ASP A 151 7.08 -0.22 -5.26
C ASP A 151 6.02 -1.16 -4.66
N VAL A 152 6.41 -2.32 -4.13
CA VAL A 152 5.56 -3.32 -3.48
C VAL A 152 4.40 -3.84 -4.35
N GLY A 153 4.60 -3.89 -5.66
CA GLY A 153 3.57 -4.17 -6.66
C GLY A 153 2.80 -2.92 -7.10
N GLY A 154 3.33 -1.72 -6.79
CA GLY A 154 2.73 -0.43 -7.11
C GLY A 154 2.49 -0.25 -8.61
N GLY A 155 3.43 -0.67 -9.44
CA GLY A 155 3.25 -0.71 -10.89
C GLY A 155 2.03 -1.54 -11.27
N TYR A 156 1.92 -2.74 -10.72
CA TYR A 156 0.83 -3.67 -11.02
C TYR A 156 -0.54 -3.13 -10.63
N PHE A 157 -0.79 -2.78 -9.36
CA PHE A 157 -2.14 -2.39 -8.94
C PHE A 157 -2.53 -0.99 -9.41
N LEU A 158 -1.61 -0.02 -9.50
CA LEU A 158 -1.92 1.31 -10.02
C LEU A 158 -2.19 1.29 -11.53
N SER A 159 -1.45 0.51 -12.31
CA SER A 159 -1.72 0.38 -13.75
C SER A 159 -3.09 -0.20 -14.07
N ARG A 160 -3.75 -0.85 -13.12
CA ARG A 160 -5.10 -1.44 -13.21
C ARG A 160 -6.21 -0.53 -12.71
N CYS A 161 -5.87 0.63 -12.17
CA CYS A 161 -6.84 1.69 -11.92
C CYS A 161 -7.53 2.11 -13.23
N PRO A 162 -8.81 2.55 -13.16
CA PRO A 162 -9.54 2.93 -14.35
C PRO A 162 -8.89 4.16 -15.05
N GLY A 163 -8.75 4.12 -16.38
CA GLY A 163 -8.18 5.18 -17.23
C GLY A 163 -6.73 5.49 -16.91
N ARG A 164 -6.43 6.73 -16.52
CA ARG A 164 -5.09 7.22 -16.19
C ARG A 164 -4.94 7.59 -14.70
N VAL A 165 -5.85 7.12 -13.85
CA VAL A 165 -5.79 7.36 -12.41
C VAL A 165 -4.50 6.81 -11.81
N GLY A 166 -4.02 5.65 -12.27
CA GLY A 166 -2.79 5.07 -11.79
C GLY A 166 -1.57 5.96 -12.02
N GLU A 167 -1.43 6.53 -13.23
CA GLU A 167 -0.37 7.49 -13.55
C GLU A 167 -0.48 8.75 -12.68
N TRP A 168 -1.69 9.27 -12.50
CA TRP A 168 -1.90 10.45 -11.66
C TRP A 168 -1.50 10.20 -10.20
N LEU A 169 -1.99 9.11 -9.59
CA LEU A 169 -1.66 8.77 -8.20
C LEU A 169 -0.17 8.50 -8.01
N ALA A 170 0.45 7.73 -8.94
CA ALA A 170 1.86 7.38 -8.87
C ALA A 170 2.79 8.61 -8.98
N LEU A 171 2.48 9.53 -9.89
CA LEU A 171 3.31 10.71 -10.12
C LEU A 171 3.09 11.77 -9.03
N SER A 172 1.84 12.00 -8.63
CA SER A 172 1.50 13.05 -7.68
C SER A 172 1.76 12.66 -6.24
N GLY A 173 1.62 11.36 -5.89
CA GLY A 173 1.57 10.90 -4.50
C GLY A 173 0.36 11.44 -3.75
N GLU A 174 -0.73 11.73 -4.46
CA GLU A 174 -1.96 12.27 -3.87
C GLU A 174 -2.61 11.29 -2.90
N THR A 175 -3.17 11.81 -1.83
CA THR A 175 -3.88 11.00 -0.83
C THR A 175 -5.36 10.96 -1.15
N ILE A 176 -5.91 9.75 -1.24
CA ILE A 176 -7.34 9.52 -1.50
C ILE A 176 -8.05 8.94 -0.28
N GLY A 177 -9.35 9.19 -0.21
CA GLY A 177 -10.24 8.62 0.82
C GLY A 177 -10.94 7.35 0.35
N ALA A 178 -11.83 6.83 1.20
CA ALA A 178 -12.53 5.56 0.99
C ALA A 178 -13.31 5.51 -0.32
N ALA A 179 -14.12 6.55 -0.61
CA ALA A 179 -14.97 6.56 -1.79
C ALA A 179 -14.15 6.56 -3.10
N ASP A 180 -13.04 7.30 -3.12
CA ASP A 180 -12.12 7.33 -4.26
C ASP A 180 -11.38 5.99 -4.40
N ALA A 181 -10.92 5.40 -3.29
CA ALA A 181 -10.26 4.10 -3.30
C ALA A 181 -11.16 3.01 -3.92
N ILE A 182 -12.46 2.99 -3.56
CA ILE A 182 -13.44 2.07 -4.16
C ILE A 182 -13.65 2.39 -5.64
N ALA A 183 -13.87 3.66 -5.99
CA ALA A 183 -14.07 4.09 -7.38
C ALA A 183 -12.87 3.77 -8.28
N PHE A 184 -11.66 3.77 -7.72
CA PHE A 184 -10.41 3.48 -8.43
C PHE A 184 -9.98 2.00 -8.36
N LYS A 185 -10.81 1.13 -7.77
CA LYS A 185 -10.55 -0.31 -7.61
C LYS A 185 -9.34 -0.63 -6.71
N LEU A 186 -9.01 0.27 -5.79
CA LEU A 186 -8.01 0.07 -4.75
C LEU A 186 -8.61 -0.39 -3.42
N ALA A 187 -9.95 -0.44 -3.33
CA ALA A 187 -10.72 -1.05 -2.25
C ALA A 187 -12.00 -1.67 -2.81
N ASP A 188 -12.58 -2.60 -2.05
CA ASP A 188 -13.74 -3.37 -2.49
C ASP A 188 -15.03 -2.93 -1.79
N GLY A 189 -14.95 -2.42 -0.54
CA GLY A 189 -16.12 -1.98 0.17
C GLY A 189 -15.83 -1.12 1.40
N PHE A 190 -16.90 -0.50 1.89
CA PHE A 190 -16.87 0.44 2.99
C PHE A 190 -17.57 -0.15 4.23
N LEU A 191 -16.90 -0.02 5.38
CA LEU A 191 -17.45 -0.37 6.68
C LEU A 191 -17.16 0.79 7.65
N PRO A 192 -18.17 1.37 8.32
CA PRO A 192 -17.95 2.42 9.33
C PRO A 192 -16.94 2.01 10.39
N ALA A 193 -16.06 2.93 10.78
CA ALA A 193 -14.98 2.65 11.70
C ALA A 193 -15.46 2.16 13.06
N ASP A 194 -16.60 2.64 13.53
CA ASP A 194 -17.23 2.23 14.80
C ASP A 194 -17.77 0.79 14.77
N GLN A 195 -18.00 0.21 13.58
CA GLN A 195 -18.47 -1.17 13.42
C GLN A 195 -17.33 -2.19 13.30
N GLN A 196 -16.10 -1.76 13.06
CA GLN A 196 -14.98 -2.67 12.80
C GLN A 196 -14.63 -3.56 13.99
N ALA A 197 -14.63 -3.02 15.21
CA ALA A 197 -14.30 -3.79 16.40
C ALA A 197 -15.30 -4.93 16.64
N GLY A 198 -16.59 -4.63 16.55
CA GLY A 198 -17.65 -5.63 16.69
C GLY A 198 -17.61 -6.72 15.62
N LEU A 199 -17.33 -6.33 14.37
CA LEU A 199 -17.18 -7.28 13.27
C LEU A 199 -15.94 -8.16 13.43
N TRP A 200 -14.81 -7.59 13.86
CA TRP A 200 -13.58 -8.33 14.15
C TRP A 200 -13.77 -9.37 15.24
N ASP A 201 -14.48 -9.03 16.30
CA ASP A 201 -14.79 -9.97 17.40
C ASP A 201 -15.74 -11.06 16.93
N ALA A 202 -16.75 -10.71 16.15
CA ALA A 202 -17.70 -11.67 15.58
C ALA A 202 -17.04 -12.65 14.59
N LEU A 203 -16.02 -12.25 13.81
CA LEU A 203 -15.25 -13.14 12.95
C LEU A 203 -14.67 -14.34 13.71
N GLY A 204 -14.14 -14.11 14.91
CA GLY A 204 -13.57 -15.17 15.75
C GLY A 204 -14.59 -16.02 16.49
N ALA A 205 -15.84 -15.54 16.61
CA ALA A 205 -16.90 -16.20 17.37
C ALA A 205 -17.83 -17.05 16.49
N GLN A 206 -17.86 -16.83 15.19
CA GLN A 206 -18.73 -17.57 14.28
C GLN A 206 -18.03 -18.82 13.71
N SER A 207 -18.84 -19.82 13.33
CA SER A 207 -18.42 -20.97 12.54
C SER A 207 -18.80 -20.77 11.09
N PHE A 208 -17.87 -21.07 10.20
CA PHE A 208 -18.05 -20.92 8.76
C PHE A 208 -17.87 -22.25 8.03
N ALA A 209 -18.62 -22.47 6.96
CA ALA A 209 -18.52 -23.68 6.15
C ALA A 209 -17.30 -23.69 5.23
N SER A 210 -16.74 -22.51 4.89
CA SER A 210 -15.60 -22.35 3.98
C SER A 210 -14.98 -20.95 4.09
N GLY A 211 -13.79 -20.77 3.51
CA GLY A 211 -13.20 -19.43 3.39
C GLY A 211 -14.06 -18.46 2.59
N ALA A 212 -14.69 -18.92 1.51
CA ALA A 212 -15.63 -18.09 0.76
C ALA A 212 -16.81 -17.61 1.62
N ALA A 213 -17.32 -18.45 2.55
CA ALA A 213 -18.36 -18.06 3.48
C ALA A 213 -17.90 -16.98 4.47
N VAL A 214 -16.62 -17.00 4.90
CA VAL A 214 -16.02 -15.91 5.71
C VAL A 214 -16.06 -14.61 4.94
N GLN A 215 -15.55 -14.60 3.71
CA GLN A 215 -15.50 -13.40 2.88
C GLN A 215 -16.90 -12.84 2.60
N GLN A 216 -17.84 -13.67 2.16
CA GLN A 216 -19.23 -13.27 1.90
C GLN A 216 -19.90 -12.70 3.16
N TRP A 217 -19.60 -13.27 4.33
CA TRP A 217 -20.14 -12.74 5.59
C TRP A 217 -19.61 -11.34 5.89
N VAL A 218 -18.32 -11.07 5.69
CA VAL A 218 -17.76 -9.71 5.81
C VAL A 218 -18.38 -8.76 4.79
N GLU A 219 -18.47 -9.18 3.52
CA GLU A 219 -19.11 -8.41 2.45
C GLU A 219 -20.54 -8.02 2.78
N SER A 220 -21.30 -8.92 3.43
CA SER A 220 -22.69 -8.66 3.85
C SER A 220 -22.84 -7.56 4.90
N LYS A 221 -21.75 -7.15 5.55
CA LYS A 221 -21.72 -6.07 6.55
C LYS A 221 -21.30 -4.74 5.98
N MET A 222 -20.73 -4.75 4.77
CA MET A 222 -20.33 -3.52 4.09
C MET A 222 -21.56 -2.75 3.63
N ILE A 223 -21.44 -1.43 3.63
CA ILE A 223 -22.49 -0.52 3.16
C ILE A 223 -21.98 0.33 2.00
N ALA A 224 -22.86 1.05 1.34
CA ALA A 224 -22.50 1.97 0.27
C ALA A 224 -21.56 3.06 0.83
N SER A 225 -20.43 3.28 0.16
CA SER A 225 -19.59 4.46 0.42
C SER A 225 -20.27 5.72 -0.11
N GLY A 226 -19.81 6.87 0.34
CA GLY A 226 -20.18 8.16 -0.29
C GLY A 226 -19.76 8.23 -1.77
N ALA A 227 -20.13 9.31 -2.44
CA ALA A 227 -19.70 9.55 -3.82
C ALA A 227 -18.19 9.80 -3.90
N CYS A 228 -17.57 9.38 -5.01
CA CYS A 228 -16.18 9.68 -5.32
C CYS A 228 -15.94 11.20 -5.25
N GLN A 229 -14.91 11.60 -4.52
CA GLN A 229 -14.57 13.02 -4.30
C GLN A 229 -13.75 13.62 -5.45
N VAL A 230 -13.05 12.77 -6.22
CA VAL A 230 -12.23 13.20 -7.35
C VAL A 230 -13.12 13.49 -8.56
N SER A 231 -13.56 14.74 -8.68
CA SER A 231 -14.39 15.22 -9.81
C SER A 231 -13.62 15.36 -11.13
N ALA A 232 -12.29 15.45 -11.07
CA ALA A 232 -11.43 15.74 -12.22
C ALA A 232 -11.12 14.52 -13.10
N ARG A 233 -11.92 13.45 -13.06
CA ARG A 233 -11.64 12.18 -13.75
C ARG A 233 -11.35 12.36 -15.24
N GLY A 234 -12.13 13.18 -15.95
CA GLY A 234 -11.90 13.45 -17.37
C GLY A 234 -10.59 14.18 -17.64
N GLN A 235 -10.22 15.09 -16.75
CA GLN A 235 -8.94 15.82 -16.82
C GLN A 235 -7.75 14.90 -16.54
N ILE A 236 -7.87 13.99 -15.56
CA ILE A 236 -6.86 12.97 -15.29
C ILE A 236 -6.60 12.14 -16.56
N ASP A 237 -7.66 11.63 -17.18
CA ASP A 237 -7.53 10.82 -18.40
C ASP A 237 -6.94 11.64 -19.56
N GLN A 238 -7.30 12.91 -19.68
CA GLN A 238 -6.78 13.81 -20.72
C GLN A 238 -5.28 14.08 -20.55
N TYR A 239 -4.85 14.55 -19.36
CA TYR A 239 -3.47 15.02 -19.17
C TYR A 239 -2.48 13.87 -18.97
N PHE A 240 -2.84 12.84 -18.21
CA PHE A 240 -1.93 11.72 -17.91
C PHE A 240 -1.86 10.66 -19.03
N SER A 241 -2.62 10.84 -20.12
CA SER A 241 -2.43 10.10 -21.37
C SER A 241 -1.31 10.65 -22.25
N LEU A 242 -0.87 11.89 -22.01
CA LEU A 242 0.16 12.57 -22.81
C LEU A 242 1.51 11.82 -22.74
N PRO A 243 2.38 11.97 -23.76
CA PRO A 243 3.50 11.04 -23.98
C PRO A 243 4.56 11.06 -22.87
N ASP A 244 4.83 12.19 -22.27
CA ASP A 244 5.92 12.37 -21.31
C ASP A 244 5.61 13.40 -20.23
N VAL A 245 6.43 13.43 -19.19
CA VAL A 245 6.27 14.31 -18.03
C VAL A 245 6.32 15.80 -18.41
N PRO A 246 7.27 16.29 -19.23
CA PRO A 246 7.27 17.68 -19.68
C PRO A 246 5.95 18.10 -20.34
N THR A 247 5.43 17.27 -21.23
CA THR A 247 4.17 17.54 -21.94
C THR A 247 2.98 17.52 -20.98
N ILE A 248 2.93 16.59 -20.02
CA ILE A 248 1.90 16.55 -18.97
C ILE A 248 1.93 17.85 -18.17
N VAL A 249 3.10 18.24 -17.66
CA VAL A 249 3.23 19.43 -16.82
C VAL A 249 2.88 20.70 -17.59
N ALA A 250 3.37 20.85 -18.82
CA ALA A 250 3.06 22.02 -19.65
C ALA A 250 1.54 22.12 -19.95
N ALA A 251 0.89 21.00 -20.24
CA ALA A 251 -0.55 20.98 -20.48
C ALA A 251 -1.36 21.35 -19.22
N LEU A 252 -0.96 20.86 -18.06
CA LEU A 252 -1.58 21.21 -16.77
C LEU A 252 -1.39 22.69 -16.43
N GLU A 253 -0.20 23.25 -16.66
CA GLU A 253 0.10 24.68 -16.43
C GLU A 253 -0.70 25.58 -17.38
N GLY A 254 -0.94 25.13 -18.62
CA GLY A 254 -1.71 25.87 -19.62
C GLY A 254 -3.23 25.77 -19.49
N ALA A 255 -3.75 24.88 -18.65
CA ALA A 255 -5.18 24.54 -18.60
C ALA A 255 -6.08 25.63 -18.01
N GLY A 256 -5.55 26.52 -17.18
CA GLY A 256 -6.29 27.67 -16.64
C GLY A 256 -7.25 27.37 -15.46
N ASP A 257 -7.51 26.12 -15.13
CA ASP A 257 -8.34 25.72 -13.98
C ASP A 257 -7.52 25.43 -12.71
N ASP A 258 -8.20 25.46 -11.55
CA ASP A 258 -7.53 25.34 -10.26
C ASP A 258 -6.94 23.97 -10.00
N TRP A 259 -7.64 22.89 -10.41
CA TRP A 259 -7.15 21.53 -10.22
C TRP A 259 -5.89 21.26 -11.03
N ALA A 260 -5.86 21.66 -12.29
CA ALA A 260 -4.71 21.49 -13.15
C ALA A 260 -3.49 22.26 -12.63
N ARG A 261 -3.69 23.54 -12.21
CA ARG A 261 -2.62 24.35 -11.61
C ARG A 261 -2.09 23.72 -10.31
N ALA A 262 -2.97 23.27 -9.44
CA ALA A 262 -2.58 22.61 -8.19
C ALA A 262 -1.81 21.31 -8.47
N THR A 263 -2.26 20.52 -9.43
CA THR A 263 -1.60 19.27 -9.84
C THR A 263 -0.22 19.54 -10.44
N ALA A 264 -0.08 20.52 -11.34
CA ALA A 264 1.22 20.92 -11.88
C ALA A 264 2.19 21.37 -10.77
N ALA A 265 1.71 22.24 -9.85
CA ALA A 265 2.49 22.68 -8.71
C ALA A 265 2.92 21.53 -7.78
N LEU A 266 2.09 20.50 -7.66
CA LEU A 266 2.40 19.30 -6.91
C LEU A 266 3.50 18.48 -7.60
N LEU A 267 3.39 18.24 -8.91
CA LEU A 267 4.41 17.53 -9.68
C LEU A 267 5.76 18.24 -9.64
N ARG A 268 5.78 19.56 -9.69
CA ARG A 268 7.02 20.37 -9.57
C ARG A 268 7.77 20.19 -8.24
N LYS A 269 7.09 19.66 -7.21
CA LYS A 269 7.69 19.36 -5.90
C LYS A 269 8.21 17.92 -5.79
N ARG A 270 8.02 17.10 -6.81
CA ARG A 270 8.49 15.71 -6.84
C ARG A 270 9.89 15.62 -7.44
N SER A 271 10.57 14.49 -7.21
CA SER A 271 11.85 14.21 -7.88
C SER A 271 11.66 14.23 -9.39
N PRO A 272 12.33 15.13 -10.16
CA PRO A 272 12.16 15.18 -11.59
C PRO A 272 12.54 13.85 -12.29
N LEU A 273 13.62 13.19 -11.84
CA LEU A 273 14.04 11.90 -12.36
C LEU A 273 12.96 10.84 -12.11
N MET A 274 12.46 10.76 -10.88
CA MET A 274 11.45 9.73 -10.52
C MET A 274 10.13 9.94 -11.25
N LEU A 275 9.73 11.15 -11.58
CA LEU A 275 8.54 11.35 -12.41
C LEU A 275 8.63 10.61 -13.75
N HIS A 276 9.79 10.69 -14.43
CA HIS A 276 10.00 9.98 -15.70
C HIS A 276 10.03 8.46 -15.51
N VAL A 277 10.75 7.98 -14.50
CA VAL A 277 10.85 6.56 -14.17
C VAL A 277 9.49 5.98 -13.84
N VAL A 278 8.72 6.65 -12.98
CA VAL A 278 7.39 6.22 -12.55
C VAL A 278 6.38 6.20 -13.69
N LEU A 279 6.38 7.21 -14.56
CA LEU A 279 5.48 7.22 -15.71
C LEU A 279 5.72 6.00 -16.62
N GLU A 280 6.99 5.67 -16.87
CA GLU A 280 7.36 4.49 -17.67
C GLU A 280 7.03 3.19 -16.92
N GLN A 281 7.29 3.09 -15.61
CA GLN A 281 6.95 1.96 -14.78
C GLN A 281 5.45 1.62 -14.89
N ILE A 282 4.56 2.59 -14.61
CA ILE A 282 3.11 2.35 -14.63
C ILE A 282 2.64 1.91 -16.03
N ARG A 283 3.19 2.48 -17.08
CA ARG A 283 2.84 2.13 -18.46
C ARG A 283 3.27 0.72 -18.83
N ARG A 284 4.49 0.30 -18.46
CA ARG A 284 4.98 -1.07 -18.67
C ARG A 284 4.18 -2.09 -17.88
N ALA A 285 3.89 -1.79 -16.62
CA ALA A 285 3.15 -2.68 -15.72
C ALA A 285 1.75 -3.03 -16.20
N ARG A 286 1.15 -2.26 -17.14
CA ARG A 286 -0.17 -2.59 -17.72
C ARG A 286 -0.24 -3.97 -18.37
N THR A 287 0.87 -4.46 -18.89
CA THR A 287 0.96 -5.76 -19.59
C THR A 287 1.71 -6.83 -18.80
N MET A 288 2.22 -6.49 -17.61
CA MET A 288 2.95 -7.42 -16.75
C MET A 288 2.00 -8.16 -15.80
N ASP A 289 2.35 -9.38 -15.42
CA ASP A 289 1.82 -9.98 -14.20
C ASP A 289 2.52 -9.40 -12.94
N LEU A 290 2.01 -9.76 -11.75
CA LEU A 290 2.59 -9.23 -10.51
C LEU A 290 4.03 -9.68 -10.31
N ALA A 291 4.37 -10.93 -10.69
CA ALA A 291 5.71 -11.45 -10.47
C ALA A 291 6.75 -10.70 -11.34
N ASP A 292 6.40 -10.37 -12.57
CA ASP A 292 7.26 -9.61 -13.48
C ASP A 292 7.38 -8.14 -13.04
N ASP A 293 6.29 -7.55 -12.55
CA ASP A 293 6.30 -6.19 -11.98
C ASP A 293 7.22 -6.13 -10.74
N LEU A 294 7.07 -7.03 -9.79
CA LEU A 294 7.93 -7.11 -8.60
C LEU A 294 9.42 -7.35 -8.94
N ARG A 295 9.73 -8.11 -10.02
CA ARG A 295 11.10 -8.26 -10.50
C ARG A 295 11.66 -6.95 -11.07
N MET A 296 10.85 -6.25 -11.88
CA MET A 296 11.20 -4.92 -12.39
C MET A 296 11.46 -3.94 -11.24
N GLU A 297 10.54 -3.87 -10.27
CA GLU A 297 10.67 -3.01 -9.10
C GLU A 297 11.90 -3.37 -8.26
N ARG A 298 12.22 -4.67 -8.15
CA ARG A 298 13.41 -5.14 -7.46
C ARG A 298 14.70 -4.66 -8.11
N ASP A 299 14.77 -4.66 -9.43
CA ASP A 299 15.91 -4.10 -10.17
C ASP A 299 15.97 -2.57 -10.02
N MET A 300 14.83 -1.89 -10.08
CA MET A 300 14.76 -0.42 -9.91
C MET A 300 15.22 0.01 -8.51
N VAL A 301 14.84 -0.67 -7.46
CA VAL A 301 15.24 -0.35 -6.08
C VAL A 301 16.75 -0.43 -5.88
N ARG A 302 17.43 -1.35 -6.55
CA ARG A 302 18.90 -1.44 -6.54
C ARG A 302 19.55 -0.16 -7.06
N HIS A 303 18.98 0.44 -8.11
CA HIS A 303 19.46 1.73 -8.62
C HIS A 303 19.21 2.87 -7.62
N CYS A 304 18.14 2.82 -6.85
CA CYS A 304 17.82 3.84 -5.86
C CYS A 304 18.75 3.83 -4.65
N PHE A 305 19.20 2.65 -4.19
CA PHE A 305 19.91 2.50 -2.92
C PHE A 305 21.37 2.04 -3.05
N TYR A 306 21.73 1.18 -4.00
CA TYR A 306 23.02 0.50 -3.99
C TYR A 306 24.01 0.91 -5.07
N LEU A 307 23.53 1.08 -6.29
CA LEU A 307 24.43 1.22 -7.44
C LEU A 307 25.10 2.59 -7.51
N ARG A 308 24.63 3.56 -6.73
CA ARG A 308 25.20 4.92 -6.70
C ARG A 308 25.19 5.47 -5.27
N PRO A 309 25.99 4.89 -4.34
CA PRO A 309 26.01 5.23 -2.93
C PRO A 309 26.46 6.65 -2.77
N GLY A 310 26.40 7.63 -2.95
CA GLY A 310 26.77 9.05 -2.86
C GLY A 310 25.95 9.95 -3.77
N GLN A 311 25.03 9.35 -4.53
CA GLN A 311 24.17 10.05 -5.48
C GLN A 311 22.72 9.53 -5.43
N SER A 312 22.29 8.98 -4.31
CA SER A 312 20.94 8.47 -4.14
C SER A 312 19.96 9.61 -3.86
N GLU A 313 19.09 9.90 -4.83
CA GLU A 313 17.99 10.84 -4.64
C GLU A 313 17.05 10.38 -3.50
N THR A 314 16.92 9.07 -3.32
CA THR A 314 16.06 8.50 -2.28
C THR A 314 16.61 8.77 -0.89
N LEU A 315 17.91 8.53 -0.65
CA LEU A 315 18.52 8.81 0.64
C LEU A 315 18.47 10.31 0.97
N GLU A 316 18.75 11.17 0.00
CA GLU A 316 18.64 12.62 0.15
C GLU A 316 17.19 13.07 0.37
N GLY A 317 16.24 12.49 -0.36
CA GLY A 317 14.82 12.78 -0.21
C GLY A 317 14.26 12.40 1.16
N ILE A 318 14.70 11.26 1.72
CA ILE A 318 14.34 10.85 3.08
C ILE A 318 14.95 11.84 4.10
N ASP A 319 16.19 12.25 3.91
CA ASP A 319 16.87 13.16 4.84
C ASP A 319 16.19 14.55 4.87
N ARG A 320 15.87 15.11 3.70
CA ARG A 320 15.12 16.39 3.58
C ARG A 320 13.75 16.36 4.26
N LYS A 321 13.12 15.21 4.37
CA LYS A 321 11.80 15.07 5.01
C LYS A 321 11.87 14.95 6.53
N ARG A 322 13.07 14.77 7.10
CA ARG A 322 13.32 14.71 8.56
C ARG A 322 13.51 16.08 9.21
N VAL A 323 13.62 17.15 8.42
CA VAL A 323 13.79 18.54 8.87
C VAL A 323 12.40 19.25 8.98
#